data_51fc166e85268339110172997e7e2916
#
_entry.id   51fc166e85268339110172997e7e2916
#
_cell.length_a   1.000
_cell.length_b   1.000
_cell.length_c   1.000
_cell.angle_alpha   90.00
_cell.angle_beta   90.00
_cell.angle_gamma   90.00
#
_symmetry.space_group_name_H-M   'P 1'
#
loop_
_entity.id
_entity.type
_entity.pdbx_description
1 polymer ?
#
loop_
_entity_poly.entity_id
_entity_poly.type
_entity_poly.pdbx_seq_one_letter_code
_entity_poly.pdbx_strand_id
1 'polypeptide(L)'
;MRAIDTNVLVRAVVNDNAAQSARAVALLTGHDIFIPVTVVLELEWVLRLRYAFAPKVVAQAIEKIAALGNVVVGERAAVLAAAARAAQGWDFADALHHAVSHGCEDFSTLDADLVKRAARATAGGAKVMPVITKL
;
A
#
# COMPACT_ATOMS: atom_id res chain seq x y z
N MET A 1 -18.49 9.85 -7.97
CA MET A 1 -17.21 9.23 -7.61
C MET A 1 -16.59 8.57 -8.84
N ARG A 2 -15.31 8.78 -9.06
CA ARG A 2 -14.58 8.21 -10.21
C ARG A 2 -13.52 7.25 -9.71
N ALA A 3 -13.49 6.03 -10.25
CA ALA A 3 -12.39 5.12 -10.02
C ALA A 3 -11.24 5.47 -10.95
N ILE A 4 -10.01 5.26 -10.49
CA ILE A 4 -8.80 5.58 -11.26
C ILE A 4 -7.88 4.37 -11.38
N ASP A 5 -7.15 4.35 -12.48
CA ASP A 5 -6.12 3.36 -12.77
C ASP A 5 -4.78 3.75 -12.16
N THR A 6 -3.87 2.79 -12.07
CA THR A 6 -2.53 2.97 -11.53
C THR A 6 -1.76 4.09 -12.20
N ASN A 7 -1.82 4.17 -13.54
CA ASN A 7 -1.07 5.18 -14.29
C ASN A 7 -1.49 6.62 -13.94
N VAL A 8 -2.74 6.83 -13.55
CA VAL A 8 -3.19 8.15 -13.07
C VAL A 8 -2.46 8.51 -11.78
N LEU A 9 -2.39 7.58 -10.82
CA LEU A 9 -1.68 7.81 -9.57
C LEU A 9 -0.18 8.01 -9.79
N VAL A 10 0.43 7.18 -10.64
CA VAL A 10 1.86 7.32 -10.98
C VAL A 10 2.15 8.71 -11.53
N ARG A 11 1.33 9.19 -12.45
CA ARG A 11 1.52 10.54 -13.01
C ARG A 11 1.31 11.65 -12.00
N ALA A 12 0.45 11.45 -11.03
CA ALA A 12 0.23 12.43 -9.96
C ALA A 12 1.39 12.46 -8.96
N VAL A 13 2.01 11.31 -8.70
CA VAL A 13 3.13 11.18 -7.74
C VAL A 13 4.47 11.51 -8.37
N VAL A 14 4.70 11.03 -9.62
CA VAL A 14 5.95 11.19 -10.35
C VAL A 14 5.76 12.23 -11.44
N ASN A 15 6.44 13.35 -11.32
CA ASN A 15 6.31 14.47 -12.27
C ASN A 15 7.36 14.34 -13.39
N ASP A 16 7.30 13.25 -14.15
CA ASP A 16 8.17 12.97 -15.29
C ASP A 16 7.55 13.33 -16.65
N ASN A 17 6.25 13.67 -16.65
CA ASN A 17 5.52 14.14 -17.82
C ASN A 17 4.56 15.25 -17.35
N ALA A 18 4.96 16.49 -17.57
CA ALA A 18 4.25 17.65 -17.02
C ALA A 18 2.77 17.72 -17.45
N ALA A 19 2.45 17.43 -18.70
CA ALA A 19 1.08 17.50 -19.20
C ALA A 19 0.18 16.40 -18.59
N GLN A 20 0.69 15.17 -18.52
CA GLN A 20 -0.04 14.05 -17.91
C GLN A 20 -0.18 14.22 -16.40
N SER A 21 0.88 14.69 -15.74
CA SER A 21 0.85 14.97 -14.30
C SER A 21 -0.18 16.05 -13.96
N ALA A 22 -0.25 17.13 -14.73
CA ALA A 22 -1.24 18.17 -14.51
C ALA A 22 -2.67 17.65 -14.66
N ARG A 23 -2.93 16.80 -15.64
CA ARG A 23 -4.26 16.19 -15.83
C ARG A 23 -4.61 15.21 -14.68
N ALA A 24 -3.63 14.42 -14.25
CA ALA A 24 -3.82 13.49 -13.13
C ALA A 24 -4.12 14.23 -11.82
N VAL A 25 -3.36 15.27 -11.53
CA VAL A 25 -3.59 16.10 -10.34
C VAL A 25 -4.94 16.80 -10.42
N ALA A 26 -5.31 17.35 -11.57
CA ALA A 26 -6.60 17.99 -11.75
C ALA A 26 -7.77 17.01 -11.52
N LEU A 27 -7.64 15.77 -11.98
CA LEU A 27 -8.64 14.74 -11.73
C LEU A 27 -8.74 14.42 -10.22
N LEU A 28 -7.60 14.21 -9.56
CA LEU A 28 -7.55 13.86 -8.14
C LEU A 28 -8.07 14.96 -7.22
N THR A 29 -7.88 16.21 -7.60
CA THR A 29 -8.30 17.35 -6.78
C THR A 29 -9.71 17.86 -7.09
N GLY A 30 -10.23 17.58 -8.28
CA GLY A 30 -11.49 18.10 -8.76
C GLY A 30 -12.70 17.18 -8.60
N HIS A 31 -12.52 15.96 -8.13
CA HIS A 31 -13.58 14.95 -8.05
C HIS A 31 -13.45 14.07 -6.81
N ASP A 32 -14.55 13.43 -6.43
CA ASP A 32 -14.51 12.32 -5.49
C ASP A 32 -13.93 11.11 -6.21
N ILE A 33 -12.91 10.50 -5.61
CA ILE A 33 -12.06 9.46 -6.20
C ILE A 33 -12.15 8.19 -5.40
N PHE A 34 -12.30 7.07 -6.10
CA PHE A 34 -12.12 5.72 -5.54
C PHE A 34 -10.83 5.10 -6.10
N ILE A 35 -9.99 4.59 -5.19
CA ILE A 35 -8.77 3.88 -5.53
C ILE A 35 -8.93 2.41 -5.12
N PRO A 36 -9.03 1.47 -6.07
CA PRO A 36 -9.06 0.05 -5.76
C PRO A 36 -7.80 -0.39 -5.00
N VAL A 37 -7.93 -1.34 -4.09
CA VAL A 37 -6.79 -1.89 -3.35
C VAL A 37 -5.73 -2.50 -4.28
N THR A 38 -6.16 -3.08 -5.39
CA THR A 38 -5.27 -3.63 -6.43
C THR A 38 -4.44 -2.55 -7.10
N VAL A 39 -4.99 -1.36 -7.26
CA VAL A 39 -4.26 -0.19 -7.80
C VAL A 39 -3.21 0.29 -6.80
N VAL A 40 -3.50 0.29 -5.51
CA VAL A 40 -2.51 0.62 -4.49
C VAL A 40 -1.35 -0.38 -4.50
N LEU A 41 -1.65 -1.66 -4.61
CA LEU A 41 -0.63 -2.71 -4.70
C LEU A 41 0.30 -2.50 -5.90
N GLU A 42 -0.27 -2.21 -7.06
CA GLU A 42 0.51 -1.95 -8.27
C GLU A 42 1.30 -0.64 -8.19
N LEU A 43 0.72 0.41 -7.61
CA LEU A 43 1.40 1.69 -7.40
C LEU A 43 2.69 1.51 -6.58
N GLU A 44 2.63 0.79 -5.47
CA GLU A 44 3.81 0.51 -4.64
C GLU A 44 4.91 -0.15 -5.47
N TRP A 45 4.54 -1.19 -6.21
CA TRP A 45 5.48 -1.92 -7.04
C TRP A 45 6.14 -1.03 -8.11
N VAL A 46 5.35 -0.19 -8.79
CA VAL A 46 5.85 0.72 -9.84
C VAL A 46 6.80 1.76 -9.25
N LEU A 47 6.42 2.39 -8.14
CA LEU A 47 7.25 3.43 -7.51
C LEU A 47 8.57 2.84 -7.00
N ARG A 48 8.55 1.67 -6.42
CA ARG A 48 9.75 1.03 -5.88
C ARG A 48 10.66 0.47 -6.98
N LEU A 49 10.12 -0.24 -7.96
CA LEU A 49 10.93 -0.95 -8.96
C LEU A 49 11.26 -0.11 -10.19
N ARG A 50 10.33 0.72 -10.68
CA ARG A 50 10.57 1.53 -11.87
C ARG A 50 11.19 2.89 -11.56
N TYR A 51 10.85 3.48 -10.42
CA TYR A 51 11.31 4.81 -10.04
C TYR A 51 12.30 4.79 -8.89
N ALA A 52 12.62 3.62 -8.36
CA ALA A 52 13.61 3.42 -7.29
C ALA A 52 13.34 4.25 -6.02
N PHE A 53 12.08 4.50 -5.71
CA PHE A 53 11.72 5.16 -4.45
C PHE A 53 12.01 4.24 -3.27
N ALA A 54 12.57 4.81 -2.20
CA ALA A 54 12.77 4.08 -0.95
C ALA A 54 11.42 3.63 -0.35
N PRO A 55 11.36 2.47 0.33
CA PRO A 55 10.11 1.97 0.91
C PRO A 55 9.39 2.96 1.81
N LYS A 56 10.11 3.74 2.62
CA LYS A 56 9.52 4.79 3.46
C LYS A 56 8.87 5.91 2.66
N VAL A 57 9.47 6.28 1.53
CA VAL A 57 8.93 7.32 0.64
C VAL A 57 7.65 6.83 -0.02
N VAL A 58 7.63 5.57 -0.47
CA VAL A 58 6.42 4.97 -1.04
C VAL A 58 5.30 4.89 0.00
N ALA A 59 5.61 4.45 1.21
CA ALA A 59 4.64 4.40 2.31
C ALA A 59 4.05 5.78 2.61
N GLN A 60 4.88 6.81 2.66
CA GLN A 60 4.42 8.20 2.86
C GLN A 60 3.52 8.69 1.73
N ALA A 61 3.84 8.35 0.48
CA ALA A 61 3.00 8.71 -0.67
C ALA A 61 1.61 8.07 -0.56
N ILE A 62 1.55 6.79 -0.22
CA ILE A 62 0.28 6.06 -0.02
C ILE A 62 -0.53 6.69 1.12
N GLU A 63 0.11 6.99 2.25
CA GLU A 63 -0.54 7.62 3.40
C GLU A 63 -1.11 9.01 3.06
N LYS A 64 -0.34 9.81 2.33
CA LYS A 64 -0.79 11.15 1.88
C LYS A 64 -1.99 11.07 0.94
N ILE A 65 -1.97 10.13 -0.01
CA ILE A 65 -3.10 9.92 -0.93
C ILE A 65 -4.34 9.48 -0.14
N ALA A 66 -4.19 8.54 0.78
CA ALA A 66 -5.29 8.04 1.59
C ALA A 66 -5.87 9.11 2.55
N ALA A 67 -5.09 10.13 2.88
CA ALA A 67 -5.52 11.22 3.75
C ALA A 67 -6.30 12.34 3.03
N LEU A 68 -6.35 12.32 1.70
CA LEU A 68 -7.12 13.31 0.95
C LEU A 68 -8.61 13.14 1.22
N GLY A 69 -9.30 14.23 1.56
CA GLY A 69 -10.69 14.19 2.00
C GLY A 69 -11.70 13.74 0.94
N ASN A 70 -11.33 13.82 -0.33
CA ASN A 70 -12.14 13.41 -1.48
C ASN A 70 -11.74 12.04 -2.03
N VAL A 71 -10.85 11.31 -1.35
CA VAL A 71 -10.33 10.00 -1.79
C VAL A 71 -10.84 8.91 -0.86
N VAL A 72 -11.40 7.87 -1.46
CA VAL A 72 -11.77 6.62 -0.80
C VAL A 72 -10.84 5.53 -1.33
N VAL A 73 -10.07 4.94 -0.43
CA VAL A 73 -9.19 3.81 -0.75
C VAL A 73 -9.90 2.52 -0.35
N GLY A 74 -9.98 1.58 -1.29
CA GLY A 74 -10.49 0.23 -1.00
C GLY A 74 -9.61 -0.44 0.06
N GLU A 75 -10.23 -1.11 1.03
CA GLU A 75 -9.50 -1.75 2.16
C GLU A 75 -8.55 -0.77 2.86
N ARG A 76 -9.02 0.44 3.13
CA ARG A 76 -8.20 1.54 3.64
C ARG A 76 -7.39 1.17 4.87
N ALA A 77 -8.01 0.54 5.87
CA ALA A 77 -7.33 0.16 7.10
C ALA A 77 -6.19 -0.83 6.83
N ALA A 78 -6.42 -1.82 5.93
CA ALA A 78 -5.41 -2.79 5.54
C ALA A 78 -4.26 -2.12 4.76
N VAL A 79 -4.58 -1.20 3.86
CA VAL A 79 -3.58 -0.43 3.09
C VAL A 79 -2.68 0.37 4.01
N LEU A 80 -3.26 1.09 4.97
CA LEU A 80 -2.48 1.89 5.93
C LEU A 80 -1.62 1.02 6.84
N ALA A 81 -2.14 -0.12 7.30
CA ALA A 81 -1.37 -1.09 8.09
C ALA A 81 -0.19 -1.65 7.28
N ALA A 82 -0.43 -2.02 6.02
CA ALA A 82 0.62 -2.52 5.12
C ALA A 82 1.69 -1.46 4.85
N ALA A 83 1.30 -0.21 4.63
CA ALA A 83 2.25 0.90 4.42
C ALA A 83 3.14 1.10 5.64
N ALA A 84 2.59 1.09 6.84
CA ALA A 84 3.34 1.20 8.09
C ALA A 84 4.35 0.05 8.24
N ARG A 85 3.96 -1.18 7.93
CA ARG A 85 4.85 -2.34 7.99
C ARG A 85 5.93 -2.28 6.92
N ALA A 86 5.61 -1.87 5.70
CA ALA A 86 6.60 -1.69 4.64
C ALA A 86 7.66 -0.66 5.03
N ALA A 87 7.28 0.41 5.70
CA ALA A 87 8.22 1.40 6.26
C ALA A 87 9.15 0.78 7.32
N GLN A 88 8.74 -0.31 7.97
CA GLN A 88 9.53 -1.08 8.94
C GLN A 88 10.34 -2.21 8.30
N GLY A 89 10.28 -2.36 6.98
CA GLY A 89 11.07 -3.33 6.24
C GLY A 89 10.32 -4.57 5.74
N TRP A 90 9.01 -4.66 5.93
CA TRP A 90 8.21 -5.73 5.35
C TRP A 90 8.09 -5.53 3.83
N ASP A 91 7.97 -6.63 3.09
CA ASP A 91 7.48 -6.56 1.72
C ASP A 91 6.04 -6.05 1.73
N PHE A 92 5.76 -5.03 0.91
CA PHE A 92 4.43 -4.40 0.92
C PHE A 92 3.32 -5.36 0.50
N ALA A 93 3.56 -6.16 -0.54
CA ALA A 93 2.57 -7.13 -1.01
C ALA A 93 2.23 -8.15 0.08
N ASP A 94 3.24 -8.71 0.74
CA ASP A 94 3.06 -9.64 1.85
C ASP A 94 2.28 -8.99 3.00
N ALA A 95 2.65 -7.78 3.36
CA ALA A 95 1.96 -7.04 4.41
C ALA A 95 0.49 -6.77 4.05
N LEU A 96 0.22 -6.42 2.80
CA LEU A 96 -1.15 -6.16 2.33
C LEU A 96 -1.98 -7.45 2.25
N HIS A 97 -1.41 -8.53 1.70
CA HIS A 97 -2.08 -9.84 1.69
C HIS A 97 -2.49 -10.27 3.10
N HIS A 98 -1.58 -10.11 4.04
CA HIS A 98 -1.85 -10.41 5.45
C HIS A 98 -2.94 -9.50 6.02
N ALA A 99 -2.85 -8.19 5.80
CA ALA A 99 -3.79 -7.22 6.36
C ALA A 99 -5.22 -7.38 5.83
N VAL A 100 -5.39 -7.72 4.53
CA VAL A 100 -6.73 -7.96 3.96
C VAL A 100 -7.30 -9.32 4.39
N SER A 101 -6.49 -10.18 4.99
CA SER A 101 -6.92 -11.48 5.53
C SER A 101 -7.46 -11.39 6.95
N HIS A 102 -7.82 -10.20 7.40
CA HIS A 102 -8.41 -10.00 8.73
C HIS A 102 -9.66 -10.87 8.89
N GLY A 103 -9.85 -11.44 10.07
CA GLY A 103 -10.96 -12.34 10.35
C GLY A 103 -10.70 -13.81 9.96
N CYS A 104 -9.57 -14.10 9.30
CA CYS A 104 -9.14 -15.48 9.07
C CYS A 104 -8.50 -16.08 10.32
N GLU A 105 -8.53 -17.42 10.41
CA GLU A 105 -7.92 -18.13 11.53
C GLU A 105 -6.41 -17.97 11.57
N ASP A 106 -5.76 -18.14 10.41
CA ASP A 106 -4.33 -17.89 10.24
C ASP A 106 -4.02 -17.39 8.84
N PHE A 107 -2.76 -17.02 8.63
CA PHE A 107 -2.19 -16.72 7.31
C PHE A 107 -1.06 -17.69 7.05
N SER A 108 -1.31 -18.70 6.23
CA SER A 108 -0.36 -19.76 5.92
C SER A 108 0.61 -19.33 4.83
N THR A 109 1.89 -19.55 5.04
CA THR A 109 2.94 -19.19 4.09
C THR A 109 4.07 -20.22 4.06
N LEU A 110 4.77 -20.30 2.92
CA LEU A 110 6.03 -21.04 2.79
C LEU A 110 7.25 -20.15 3.05
N ASP A 111 7.05 -18.84 3.19
CA ASP A 111 8.13 -17.85 3.33
C ASP A 111 8.62 -17.79 4.77
N ALA A 112 9.80 -18.37 5.03
CA ALA A 112 10.44 -18.34 6.35
C ALA A 112 10.80 -16.92 6.80
N ASP A 113 11.14 -16.03 5.88
CA ASP A 113 11.49 -14.64 6.22
C ASP A 113 10.27 -13.85 6.70
N LEU A 114 9.12 -14.08 6.10
CA LEU A 114 7.86 -13.47 6.54
C LEU A 114 7.51 -13.94 7.96
N VAL A 115 7.64 -15.23 8.25
CA VAL A 115 7.41 -15.79 9.59
C VAL A 115 8.35 -15.16 10.62
N LYS A 116 9.64 -15.05 10.31
CA LYS A 116 10.62 -14.41 11.20
C LYS A 116 10.31 -12.95 11.45
N ARG A 117 9.91 -12.23 10.42
CA ARG A 117 9.54 -10.82 10.50
C ARG A 117 8.32 -10.62 11.40
N ALA A 118 7.32 -11.47 11.26
CA ALA A 118 6.14 -11.48 12.12
C ALA A 118 6.49 -11.76 13.57
N ALA A 119 7.37 -12.73 13.83
CA ALA A 119 7.82 -13.05 15.17
C ALA A 119 8.57 -11.89 15.84
N ARG A 120 9.43 -11.18 15.09
CA ARG A 120 10.12 -9.98 15.59
C ARG A 120 9.14 -8.86 15.91
N ALA A 121 8.15 -8.63 15.07
CA ALA A 121 7.14 -7.62 15.30
C ALA A 121 6.33 -7.93 16.56
N THR A 122 5.93 -9.17 16.75
CA THR A 122 5.21 -9.63 17.94
C THR A 122 6.07 -9.48 19.21
N ALA A 123 7.34 -9.85 19.15
CA ALA A 123 8.27 -9.67 20.27
C ALA A 123 8.47 -8.20 20.63
N GLY A 124 8.37 -7.30 19.67
CA GLY A 124 8.41 -5.85 19.87
C GLY A 124 7.08 -5.23 20.34
N GLY A 125 6.06 -6.04 20.63
CA GLY A 125 4.76 -5.60 21.13
C GLY A 125 3.69 -5.35 20.08
N ALA A 126 3.96 -5.57 18.78
CA ALA A 126 2.96 -5.43 17.73
C ALA A 126 1.96 -6.59 17.77
N LYS A 127 0.70 -6.27 17.45
CA LYS A 127 -0.34 -7.28 17.27
C LYS A 127 -0.35 -7.71 15.81
N VAL A 128 0.11 -8.93 15.55
CA VAL A 128 0.13 -9.52 14.20
C VAL A 128 -0.98 -10.56 14.10
N MET A 129 -2.12 -10.14 13.54
CA MET A 129 -3.31 -10.99 13.40
C MET A 129 -3.86 -10.89 11.97
N PRO A 130 -4.29 -12.00 11.36
CA PRO A 130 -4.19 -13.37 11.88
C PRO A 130 -2.74 -13.81 12.08
N VAL A 131 -2.54 -14.87 12.86
CA VAL A 131 -1.19 -15.42 13.09
C VAL A 131 -0.60 -15.90 11.77
N ILE A 132 0.67 -15.58 11.53
CA ILE A 132 1.39 -16.04 10.33
C ILE A 132 2.04 -17.38 10.63
N THR A 133 1.62 -18.40 9.92
CA THR A 133 2.02 -19.79 10.15
C THR A 133 2.81 -20.32 8.96
N LYS A 134 3.98 -20.88 9.23
CA LYS A 134 4.75 -21.55 8.18
C LYS A 134 4.17 -22.93 7.90
N LEU A 135 3.88 -23.17 6.64
CA LEU A 135 3.42 -24.47 6.17
C LEU A 135 4.58 -25.49 6.11
#